data_bcfb417d2759270e476143b2e2a79129
#
_entry.id   bcfb417d2759270e476143b2e2a79129
#
_cell.length_a   1.000
_cell.length_b   1.000
_cell.length_c   1.000
_cell.angle_alpha   90.00
_cell.angle_beta   90.00
_cell.angle_gamma   90.00
#
_symmetry.space_group_name_H-M   'P 1'
#
loop_
_entity.id
_entity.type
_entity.pdbx_description
1 polymer ?
#
loop_
_entity_poly.entity_id
_entity_poly.type
_entity_poly.pdbx_seq_one_letter_code
_entity_poly.pdbx_strand_id
1 'polypeptide(L)'
;MNKRNSKKSILYSCLILILVLLMIISGLQILESTVFHNNQGTEPTIASKTIIRNGVKYYPRKDITVLLVIGVDQFGVVEDSGSYNNDGAADMVSLLIFDETNRECRILSLNRDTMLNMSILGIGGKKAGTAYQQLALSHTYGSGLHDSCENTKEAVSNFLYGLHIDYYLSMNMDAITTLNDAVGGVTVTVKDDFSEVDPTITMGDVKLMGQQAINFVRTRKGVADQLNISRMERQREYMHGFVKALQKKKDDTSFALTTYDAVSDYIVTDCSSTVLNNMLQRYADYSIVELVSPEGENVMADYYEFHVDEEKLDELILRLFYAPK
;
A
#
# COMPACT_ATOMS: atom_id res chain seq x y z
N MET A 1 12.97 34.64 5.70
CA MET A 1 13.35 33.66 6.75
C MET A 1 12.21 32.67 6.96
N ASN A 2 11.81 31.83 5.98
CA ASN A 2 10.67 30.89 6.19
C ASN A 2 10.66 29.63 5.29
N LYS A 3 11.73 29.36 4.52
CA LYS A 3 11.83 28.11 3.71
C LYS A 3 12.45 26.91 4.44
N ARG A 4 12.98 27.12 5.65
CA ARG A 4 13.69 26.07 6.41
C ARG A 4 12.76 25.26 7.31
N ASN A 5 11.58 25.79 7.66
CA ASN A 5 10.60 25.09 8.51
C ASN A 5 9.65 24.19 7.71
N SER A 6 9.36 24.50 6.44
CA SER A 6 8.53 23.66 5.56
C SER A 6 9.21 22.33 5.23
N LYS A 7 10.53 22.31 5.03
CA LYS A 7 11.29 21.08 4.77
C LYS A 7 11.36 20.14 5.99
N LYS A 8 11.38 20.69 7.20
CA LYS A 8 11.35 19.87 8.42
C LYS A 8 9.98 19.24 8.69
N SER A 9 8.89 19.90 8.33
CA SER A 9 7.53 19.38 8.46
C SER A 9 7.26 18.20 7.52
N ILE A 10 7.76 18.28 6.29
CA ILE A 10 7.68 17.17 5.31
C ILE A 10 8.57 15.99 5.76
N LEU A 11 9.69 16.29 6.40
CA LEU A 11 10.67 15.30 6.89
C LEU A 11 10.05 14.31 7.91
N TYR A 12 9.11 14.76 8.73
CA TYR A 12 8.46 13.96 9.75
C TYR A 12 7.29 13.11 9.22
N SER A 13 6.79 13.38 8.03
CA SER A 13 5.58 12.77 7.49
C SER A 13 5.77 11.34 6.99
N CYS A 14 6.95 11.00 6.47
CA CYS A 14 7.29 9.63 6.12
C CYS A 14 7.55 8.72 7.30
N LEU A 15 8.16 9.32 8.31
CA LEU A 15 8.53 8.64 9.52
C LEU A 15 7.39 7.81 10.10
N ILE A 16 6.22 8.27 9.93
CA ILE A 16 5.10 7.91 10.73
C ILE A 16 4.17 6.92 10.04
N LEU A 17 4.08 6.91 8.72
CA LEU A 17 3.44 5.81 7.99
C LEU A 17 4.26 4.51 8.19
N ILE A 18 5.56 4.66 8.18
CA ILE A 18 6.52 3.59 8.49
C ILE A 18 6.46 3.23 9.98
N LEU A 19 6.30 4.18 10.87
CA LEU A 19 6.22 3.94 12.32
C LEU A 19 4.96 3.16 12.70
N VAL A 20 3.80 3.41 12.11
CA VAL A 20 2.59 2.61 12.35
C VAL A 20 2.73 1.21 11.75
N LEU A 21 3.27 1.12 10.57
CA LEU A 21 3.61 -0.17 9.98
C LEU A 21 4.61 -0.95 10.83
N LEU A 22 5.46 -0.29 11.57
CA LEU A 22 6.63 -0.86 12.24
C LEU A 22 6.50 -0.91 13.76
N MET A 23 5.61 -0.13 14.35
CA MET A 23 5.26 -0.24 15.77
C MET A 23 4.47 -1.51 16.07
N ILE A 24 3.88 -2.07 15.07
CA ILE A 24 3.17 -3.34 15.05
C ILE A 24 4.03 -4.52 15.56
N ILE A 25 5.35 -4.42 15.72
CA ILE A 25 6.22 -5.62 15.72
C ILE A 25 7.09 -5.83 16.94
N SER A 26 7.23 -4.87 17.80
CA SER A 26 8.06 -5.06 19.00
C SER A 26 7.48 -6.00 20.07
N GLY A 27 6.23 -6.45 19.91
CA GLY A 27 5.53 -7.27 20.91
C GLY A 27 5.69 -8.79 20.79
N LEU A 28 6.13 -9.32 19.63
CA LEU A 28 6.11 -10.77 19.37
C LEU A 28 7.41 -11.52 19.66
N GLN A 29 8.39 -10.94 20.32
CA GLN A 29 9.65 -11.65 20.64
C GLN A 29 9.55 -12.80 21.65
N ILE A 30 8.37 -13.17 22.15
CA ILE A 30 8.25 -14.17 23.23
C ILE A 30 7.57 -15.49 22.81
N LEU A 31 6.94 -15.61 21.62
CA LEU A 31 6.15 -16.80 21.30
C LEU A 31 6.52 -17.64 20.07
N GLU A 32 7.51 -17.29 19.27
CA GLU A 32 7.85 -18.07 18.06
C GLU A 32 9.24 -18.70 18.06
N SER A 33 9.53 -19.55 19.05
CA SER A 33 10.71 -20.43 18.97
C SER A 33 10.40 -21.86 18.49
N THR A 34 9.22 -22.14 17.96
CA THR A 34 8.93 -23.46 17.41
C THR A 34 8.05 -23.38 16.18
N VAL A 35 8.58 -23.94 15.09
CA VAL A 35 7.96 -24.24 13.80
C VAL A 35 8.24 -23.22 12.68
N PHE A 36 9.43 -23.24 12.11
CA PHE A 36 9.57 -23.13 10.67
C PHE A 36 10.62 -24.10 10.14
N HIS A 37 10.14 -25.12 9.49
CA HIS A 37 10.96 -26.06 8.72
C HIS A 37 11.46 -25.39 7.45
N ASN A 38 12.76 -25.50 7.27
CA ASN A 38 13.56 -25.23 6.11
C ASN A 38 12.89 -25.74 4.81
N ASN A 39 12.35 -24.84 4.00
CA ASN A 39 12.15 -25.10 2.58
C ASN A 39 13.06 -24.16 1.80
N GLN A 40 14.25 -24.64 1.47
CA GLN A 40 15.04 -24.09 0.39
C GLN A 40 14.32 -24.38 -0.93
N GLY A 41 13.32 -23.57 -1.25
CA GLY A 41 12.79 -23.44 -2.60
C GLY A 41 13.73 -22.50 -3.35
N THR A 42 14.31 -23.02 -4.45
CA THR A 42 15.05 -22.24 -5.43
C THR A 42 14.26 -20.99 -5.78
N GLU A 43 14.78 -19.81 -5.41
CA GLU A 43 14.28 -18.53 -5.88
C GLU A 43 14.20 -18.53 -7.41
N PRO A 44 13.06 -18.16 -8.01
CA PRO A 44 13.09 -17.77 -9.41
C PRO A 44 13.82 -16.42 -9.45
N THR A 45 15.07 -16.45 -9.83
CA THR A 45 15.85 -15.26 -10.15
C THR A 45 15.17 -14.60 -11.35
N ILE A 46 14.17 -13.75 -11.12
CA ILE A 46 13.76 -12.76 -12.10
C ILE A 46 14.90 -11.75 -12.10
N ALA A 47 15.88 -12.00 -12.96
CA ALA A 47 16.94 -11.06 -13.23
C ALA A 47 16.26 -9.78 -13.74
N SER A 48 16.22 -8.76 -12.91
CA SER A 48 15.79 -7.42 -13.29
C SER A 48 16.58 -7.00 -14.53
N LYS A 49 15.87 -6.96 -15.68
CA LYS A 49 16.50 -6.81 -16.98
C LYS A 49 17.05 -5.40 -17.13
N THR A 50 18.27 -5.30 -17.64
CA THR A 50 18.79 -4.03 -18.16
C THR A 50 17.87 -3.51 -19.25
N ILE A 51 17.42 -2.26 -19.15
CA ILE A 51 16.59 -1.59 -20.16
C ILE A 51 17.49 -0.69 -21.00
N ILE A 52 17.29 -0.68 -22.31
CA ILE A 52 18.00 0.23 -23.23
C ILE A 52 16.97 1.21 -23.80
N ARG A 53 17.17 2.51 -23.55
CA ARG A 53 16.36 3.61 -24.09
C ARG A 53 17.25 4.67 -24.70
N ASN A 54 16.99 5.06 -25.94
CA ASN A 54 17.74 6.09 -26.67
C ASN A 54 19.27 5.85 -26.62
N GLY A 55 19.71 4.60 -26.69
CA GLY A 55 21.12 4.22 -26.63
C GLY A 55 21.74 4.21 -25.22
N VAL A 56 20.99 4.62 -24.19
CA VAL A 56 21.41 4.59 -22.79
C VAL A 56 20.98 3.28 -22.14
N LYS A 57 21.89 2.68 -21.39
CA LYS A 57 21.59 1.47 -20.60
C LYS A 57 21.16 1.90 -19.19
N TYR A 58 20.03 1.36 -18.75
CA TYR A 58 19.48 1.52 -17.42
C TYR A 58 19.55 0.22 -16.66
N TYR A 59 20.03 0.28 -15.43
CA TYR A 59 20.16 -0.87 -14.53
C TYR A 59 19.21 -0.69 -13.35
N PRO A 60 18.58 -1.77 -12.88
CA PRO A 60 17.77 -1.72 -11.66
C PRO A 60 18.57 -1.14 -10.50
N ARG A 61 17.94 -0.26 -9.77
CA ARG A 61 18.49 0.30 -8.53
C ARG A 61 18.59 -0.76 -7.46
N LYS A 62 19.71 -0.79 -6.75
CA LYS A 62 19.97 -1.69 -5.62
C LYS A 62 19.94 -0.98 -4.27
N ASP A 63 19.80 0.33 -4.32
CA ASP A 63 19.77 1.26 -3.18
C ASP A 63 18.33 1.67 -2.82
N ILE A 64 17.37 0.87 -3.20
CA ILE A 64 15.96 1.04 -2.84
C ILE A 64 15.43 -0.21 -2.14
N THR A 65 14.50 0.01 -1.21
CA THR A 65 13.64 -1.04 -0.65
C THR A 65 12.20 -0.73 -1.01
N VAL A 66 11.45 -1.74 -1.46
CA VAL A 66 10.09 -1.60 -1.94
C VAL A 66 9.13 -2.40 -1.08
N LEU A 67 8.16 -1.71 -0.46
CA LEU A 67 7.09 -2.31 0.33
C LEU A 67 5.76 -2.11 -0.40
N LEU A 68 5.08 -3.21 -0.72
CA LEU A 68 3.73 -3.20 -1.27
C LEU A 68 2.70 -3.11 -0.14
N VAL A 69 1.84 -2.11 -0.19
CA VAL A 69 0.71 -1.94 0.74
C VAL A 69 -0.58 -2.23 -0.01
N ILE A 70 -1.39 -3.13 0.54
CA ILE A 70 -2.64 -3.60 -0.03
C ILE A 70 -3.76 -3.27 0.95
N GLY A 71 -4.77 -2.52 0.52
CA GLY A 71 -6.01 -2.29 1.27
C GLY A 71 -7.12 -3.17 0.72
N VAL A 72 -7.63 -4.08 1.54
CA VAL A 72 -8.65 -5.07 1.14
C VAL A 72 -10.03 -4.62 1.61
N ASP A 73 -11.02 -4.65 0.72
CA ASP A 73 -12.41 -4.28 1.03
C ASP A 73 -13.14 -5.42 1.76
N GLN A 74 -12.65 -5.76 2.95
CA GLN A 74 -13.25 -6.75 3.86
C GLN A 74 -13.31 -6.22 5.28
N PHE A 75 -14.15 -6.85 6.10
CA PHE A 75 -14.33 -6.58 7.52
C PHE A 75 -14.16 -7.87 8.33
N GLY A 76 -13.91 -7.73 9.61
CA GLY A 76 -13.71 -8.84 10.55
C GLY A 76 -12.26 -9.29 10.63
N VAL A 77 -12.02 -10.30 11.43
CA VAL A 77 -10.72 -10.96 11.54
C VAL A 77 -10.31 -11.55 10.20
N VAL A 78 -9.05 -11.40 9.82
CA VAL A 78 -8.52 -11.98 8.57
C VAL A 78 -8.35 -13.47 8.76
N GLU A 79 -9.12 -14.25 8.03
CA GLU A 79 -9.14 -15.71 8.11
C GLU A 79 -9.08 -16.32 6.70
N ASP A 80 -8.69 -17.60 6.63
CA ASP A 80 -8.75 -18.38 5.39
C ASP A 80 -10.22 -18.52 4.96
N SER A 81 -10.53 -18.05 3.75
CA SER A 81 -11.88 -18.12 3.18
C SER A 81 -12.35 -19.56 2.88
N GLY A 82 -11.46 -20.54 2.97
CA GLY A 82 -11.71 -21.92 2.54
C GLY A 82 -11.87 -22.08 1.02
N SER A 83 -11.57 -21.04 0.26
CA SER A 83 -11.74 -20.97 -1.20
C SER A 83 -10.57 -20.21 -1.83
N TYR A 84 -10.24 -20.52 -3.07
CA TYR A 84 -9.26 -19.77 -3.87
C TYR A 84 -9.92 -18.73 -4.79
N ASN A 85 -11.10 -18.29 -4.44
CA ASN A 85 -11.79 -17.16 -5.01
C ASN A 85 -12.54 -16.47 -3.85
N ASN A 86 -11.79 -15.67 -3.09
CA ASN A 86 -12.31 -14.95 -1.94
C ASN A 86 -12.96 -13.62 -2.37
N ASP A 87 -13.76 -12.99 -1.50
CA ASP A 87 -14.48 -11.75 -1.79
C ASP A 87 -13.62 -10.48 -1.54
N GLY A 88 -12.36 -10.64 -1.12
CA GLY A 88 -11.48 -9.54 -0.73
C GLY A 88 -10.76 -8.91 -1.92
N ALA A 89 -11.36 -7.90 -2.54
CA ALA A 89 -10.69 -7.14 -3.58
C ALA A 89 -9.64 -6.17 -3.00
N ALA A 90 -8.49 -6.04 -3.68
CA ALA A 90 -7.47 -5.05 -3.36
C ALA A 90 -7.92 -3.65 -3.82
N ASP A 91 -8.62 -2.93 -2.96
CA ASP A 91 -9.20 -1.62 -3.25
C ASP A 91 -8.17 -0.47 -3.21
N MET A 92 -7.07 -0.67 -2.54
CA MET A 92 -5.91 0.20 -2.53
C MET A 92 -4.65 -0.64 -2.78
N VAL A 93 -3.84 -0.24 -3.75
CA VAL A 93 -2.55 -0.86 -4.02
C VAL A 93 -1.51 0.25 -4.17
N SER A 94 -0.52 0.29 -3.29
CA SER A 94 0.52 1.31 -3.30
C SER A 94 1.89 0.71 -2.97
N LEU A 95 2.93 1.24 -3.59
CA LEU A 95 4.31 0.90 -3.30
C LEU A 95 4.97 2.04 -2.55
N LEU A 96 5.54 1.74 -1.40
CA LEU A 96 6.46 2.62 -0.68
C LEU A 96 7.88 2.30 -1.14
N ILE A 97 8.54 3.28 -1.76
CA ILE A 97 9.87 3.13 -2.36
C ILE A 97 10.84 3.94 -1.51
N PHE A 98 11.65 3.25 -0.73
CA PHE A 98 12.65 3.84 0.16
C PHE A 98 13.98 3.96 -0.56
N ASP A 99 14.38 5.17 -0.89
CA ASP A 99 15.65 5.53 -1.51
C ASP A 99 16.71 5.69 -0.42
N GLU A 100 17.61 4.71 -0.28
CA GLU A 100 18.60 4.66 0.78
C GLU A 100 19.73 5.67 0.60
N THR A 101 20.03 6.00 -0.65
CA THR A 101 21.08 6.97 -1.01
C THR A 101 20.64 8.39 -0.64
N ASN A 102 19.40 8.76 -0.98
CA ASN A 102 18.88 10.12 -0.79
C ASN A 102 18.13 10.27 0.54
N ARG A 103 17.85 9.18 1.25
CA ARG A 103 17.00 9.12 2.45
C ARG A 103 15.62 9.72 2.18
N GLU A 104 15.03 9.29 1.08
CA GLU A 104 13.73 9.74 0.58
C GLU A 104 12.77 8.54 0.47
N CYS A 105 11.48 8.83 0.55
CA CYS A 105 10.43 7.88 0.24
C CYS A 105 9.57 8.46 -0.89
N ARG A 106 9.25 7.63 -1.87
CA ARG A 106 8.25 7.91 -2.91
C ARG A 106 7.12 6.93 -2.78
N ILE A 107 5.91 7.39 -3.04
CA ILE A 107 4.71 6.56 -3.00
C ILE A 107 4.16 6.45 -4.41
N LEU A 108 4.14 5.23 -4.95
CA LEU A 108 3.51 4.92 -6.22
C LEU A 108 2.16 4.26 -5.95
N SER A 109 1.05 4.96 -6.22
CA SER A 109 -0.30 4.44 -6.07
C SER A 109 -0.80 3.91 -7.41
N LEU A 110 -1.24 2.66 -7.44
CA LEU A 110 -1.81 2.03 -8.63
C LEU A 110 -3.33 2.13 -8.60
N ASN A 111 -3.93 2.45 -9.74
CA ASN A 111 -5.38 2.43 -9.87
C ASN A 111 -5.87 0.99 -9.78
N ARG A 112 -6.83 0.69 -8.88
CA ARG A 112 -7.37 -0.66 -8.71
C ARG A 112 -8.02 -1.22 -9.97
N ASP A 113 -8.53 -0.34 -10.84
CA ASP A 113 -9.20 -0.69 -12.09
C ASP A 113 -8.20 -0.89 -13.26
N THR A 114 -6.87 -0.81 -12.98
CA THR A 114 -5.82 -1.05 -13.98
C THR A 114 -5.96 -2.44 -14.56
N MET A 115 -6.09 -2.51 -15.89
CA MET A 115 -6.15 -3.77 -16.62
C MET A 115 -4.77 -4.36 -16.81
N LEU A 116 -4.56 -5.57 -16.29
CA LEU A 116 -3.27 -6.27 -16.36
C LEU A 116 -3.44 -7.79 -16.32
N ASN A 117 -2.38 -8.50 -16.71
CA ASN A 117 -2.33 -9.95 -16.60
C ASN A 117 -1.99 -10.38 -15.18
N MET A 118 -2.76 -11.32 -14.64
CA MET A 118 -2.54 -11.89 -13.31
C MET A 118 -2.72 -13.41 -13.31
N SER A 119 -2.17 -14.05 -12.30
CA SER A 119 -2.38 -15.48 -12.07
C SER A 119 -3.77 -15.73 -11.46
N ILE A 120 -4.40 -16.82 -11.89
CA ILE A 120 -5.56 -17.40 -11.23
C ILE A 120 -5.04 -18.58 -10.42
N LEU A 121 -5.30 -18.58 -9.12
CA LEU A 121 -4.92 -19.67 -8.24
C LEU A 121 -6.04 -20.71 -8.15
N GLY A 122 -5.63 -21.96 -8.07
CA GLY A 122 -6.52 -23.10 -7.86
C GLY A 122 -6.21 -23.80 -6.54
N ILE A 123 -6.64 -25.05 -6.43
CA ILE A 123 -6.50 -25.85 -5.21
C ILE A 123 -5.05 -25.86 -4.69
N GLY A 124 -4.88 -25.53 -3.41
CA GLY A 124 -3.58 -25.46 -2.75
C GLY A 124 -2.74 -24.25 -3.14
N GLY A 125 -3.36 -23.14 -3.58
CA GLY A 125 -2.67 -21.90 -3.95
C GLY A 125 -1.80 -22.03 -5.21
N LYS A 126 -1.99 -23.08 -6.03
CA LYS A 126 -1.21 -23.31 -7.24
C LYS A 126 -1.81 -22.56 -8.41
N LYS A 127 -0.95 -22.01 -9.25
CA LYS A 127 -1.37 -21.35 -10.50
C LYS A 127 -2.14 -22.34 -11.38
N ALA A 128 -3.41 -22.00 -11.66
CA ALA A 128 -4.31 -22.77 -12.53
C ALA A 128 -4.46 -22.15 -13.92
N GLY A 129 -4.17 -20.85 -14.06
CA GLY A 129 -4.29 -20.12 -15.31
C GLY A 129 -3.85 -18.66 -15.18
N THR A 130 -4.18 -17.86 -16.18
CA THR A 130 -3.99 -16.41 -16.18
C THR A 130 -5.25 -15.73 -16.68
N ALA A 131 -5.50 -14.50 -16.18
CA ALA A 131 -6.57 -13.63 -16.67
C ALA A 131 -6.03 -12.22 -16.92
N TYR A 132 -6.62 -11.52 -17.89
CA TYR A 132 -6.45 -10.08 -18.09
C TYR A 132 -7.64 -9.38 -17.48
N GLN A 133 -7.44 -8.77 -16.30
CA GLN A 133 -8.52 -8.20 -15.49
C GLN A 133 -8.01 -7.02 -14.67
N GLN A 134 -8.92 -6.37 -13.93
CA GLN A 134 -8.60 -5.28 -13.00
C GLN A 134 -7.64 -5.76 -11.90
N LEU A 135 -6.63 -4.94 -11.58
CA LEU A 135 -5.65 -5.19 -10.52
C LEU A 135 -6.31 -5.59 -9.18
N ALA A 136 -7.44 -4.97 -8.84
CA ALA A 136 -8.18 -5.28 -7.61
C ALA A 136 -8.50 -6.77 -7.45
N LEU A 137 -8.73 -7.48 -8.54
CA LEU A 137 -9.11 -8.89 -8.52
C LEU A 137 -7.91 -9.82 -8.27
N SER A 138 -6.67 -9.31 -8.33
CA SER A 138 -5.49 -10.12 -8.05
C SER A 138 -5.51 -10.76 -6.66
N HIS A 139 -6.05 -10.04 -5.65
CA HIS A 139 -6.17 -10.54 -4.29
C HIS A 139 -7.30 -11.55 -4.11
N THR A 140 -8.35 -11.46 -4.93
CA THR A 140 -9.48 -12.40 -4.85
C THR A 140 -9.12 -13.81 -5.29
N TYR A 141 -8.10 -13.95 -6.15
CA TYR A 141 -7.57 -15.25 -6.58
C TYR A 141 -6.59 -15.80 -5.54
N GLY A 142 -7.11 -16.24 -4.40
CA GLY A 142 -6.37 -16.81 -3.29
C GLY A 142 -7.28 -17.07 -2.10
N SER A 143 -6.74 -17.52 -0.98
CA SER A 143 -7.50 -17.82 0.24
C SER A 143 -7.89 -16.58 1.06
N GLY A 144 -7.40 -15.41 0.71
CA GLY A 144 -7.51 -14.18 1.50
C GLY A 144 -6.29 -13.95 2.41
N LEU A 145 -5.36 -14.88 2.48
CA LEU A 145 -4.15 -14.81 3.30
C LEU A 145 -2.89 -14.55 2.44
N HIS A 146 -1.79 -15.19 2.80
CA HIS A 146 -0.49 -14.99 2.17
C HIS A 146 -0.50 -15.25 0.66
N ASP A 147 -1.20 -16.28 0.20
CA ASP A 147 -1.31 -16.62 -1.21
C ASP A 147 -1.99 -15.50 -2.05
N SER A 148 -3.02 -14.86 -1.49
CA SER A 148 -3.68 -13.69 -2.11
C SER A 148 -2.74 -12.49 -2.20
N CYS A 149 -1.97 -12.24 -1.13
CA CYS A 149 -1.00 -11.16 -1.09
C CYS A 149 0.15 -11.41 -2.09
N GLU A 150 0.68 -12.64 -2.15
CA GLU A 150 1.72 -13.02 -3.11
C GLU A 150 1.21 -12.95 -4.56
N ASN A 151 -0.04 -13.33 -4.82
CA ASN A 151 -0.65 -13.18 -6.15
C ASN A 151 -0.74 -11.71 -6.58
N THR A 152 -1.12 -10.83 -5.65
CA THR A 152 -1.15 -9.38 -5.90
C THR A 152 0.27 -8.83 -6.12
N LYS A 153 1.24 -9.28 -5.31
CA LYS A 153 2.66 -8.91 -5.44
C LYS A 153 3.21 -9.36 -6.80
N GLU A 154 2.91 -10.59 -7.25
CA GLU A 154 3.29 -11.08 -8.59
C GLU A 154 2.67 -10.22 -9.70
N ALA A 155 1.37 -9.91 -9.61
CA ALA A 155 0.67 -9.10 -10.60
C ALA A 155 1.27 -7.69 -10.71
N VAL A 156 1.54 -7.04 -9.59
CA VAL A 156 2.18 -5.71 -9.52
C VAL A 156 3.61 -5.77 -10.05
N SER A 157 4.39 -6.77 -9.62
CA SER A 157 5.76 -6.98 -10.11
C SER A 157 5.80 -7.10 -11.63
N ASN A 158 4.93 -7.95 -12.20
CA ASN A 158 4.87 -8.17 -13.66
C ASN A 158 4.44 -6.89 -14.41
N PHE A 159 3.46 -6.16 -13.88
CA PHE A 159 3.02 -4.88 -14.43
C PHE A 159 4.14 -3.84 -14.46
N LEU A 160 5.02 -3.85 -13.47
CA LEU A 160 6.19 -2.98 -13.35
C LEU A 160 7.47 -3.64 -13.90
N TYR A 161 7.35 -4.45 -14.95
CA TYR A 161 8.45 -5.07 -15.73
C TYR A 161 9.34 -6.02 -14.94
N GLY A 162 8.77 -6.73 -13.98
CA GLY A 162 9.48 -7.66 -13.12
C GLY A 162 10.20 -6.96 -11.95
N LEU A 163 9.65 -5.83 -11.49
CA LEU A 163 10.17 -5.13 -10.32
C LEU A 163 10.26 -6.08 -9.12
N HIS A 164 11.41 -6.11 -8.48
CA HIS A 164 11.54 -6.79 -7.19
C HIS A 164 10.79 -5.97 -6.11
N ILE A 165 9.87 -6.63 -5.43
CA ILE A 165 9.14 -6.09 -4.28
C ILE A 165 9.62 -6.86 -3.06
N ASP A 166 10.28 -6.16 -2.13
CA ASP A 166 10.94 -6.78 -0.98
C ASP A 166 9.92 -7.36 0.00
N TYR A 167 8.86 -6.59 0.28
CA TYR A 167 7.88 -6.94 1.30
C TYR A 167 6.47 -6.53 0.90
N TYR A 168 5.46 -7.15 1.55
CA TYR A 168 4.09 -6.68 1.49
C TYR A 168 3.44 -6.54 2.87
N LEU A 169 2.44 -5.67 2.93
CA LEU A 169 1.49 -5.54 4.03
C LEU A 169 0.08 -5.39 3.45
N SER A 170 -0.78 -6.33 3.73
CA SER A 170 -2.21 -6.25 3.46
C SER A 170 -2.97 -5.88 4.73
N MET A 171 -3.97 -5.01 4.62
CA MET A 171 -4.83 -4.60 5.71
C MET A 171 -6.29 -4.48 5.24
N ASN A 172 -7.22 -4.86 6.10
CA ASN A 172 -8.64 -4.73 5.84
C ASN A 172 -9.22 -3.40 6.40
N MET A 173 -10.54 -3.21 6.29
CA MET A 173 -11.20 -1.96 6.71
C MET A 173 -11.17 -1.74 8.22
N ASP A 174 -11.20 -2.80 9.03
CA ASP A 174 -11.14 -2.68 10.49
C ASP A 174 -9.76 -2.24 10.97
N ALA A 175 -8.70 -2.63 10.27
CA ALA A 175 -7.37 -2.08 10.51
C ALA A 175 -7.34 -0.56 10.33
N ILE A 176 -8.02 -0.03 9.30
CA ILE A 176 -8.09 1.42 9.04
C ILE A 176 -8.78 2.13 10.21
N THR A 177 -9.93 1.63 10.65
CA THR A 177 -10.67 2.19 11.79
C THR A 177 -9.83 2.15 13.06
N THR A 178 -9.25 0.99 13.35
CA THR A 178 -8.43 0.77 14.55
C THR A 178 -7.22 1.71 14.58
N LEU A 179 -6.51 1.84 13.45
CA LEU A 179 -5.37 2.76 13.32
C LEU A 179 -5.79 4.22 13.43
N ASN A 180 -6.90 4.61 12.79
CA ASN A 180 -7.46 5.96 12.87
C ASN A 180 -7.74 6.38 14.32
N ASP A 181 -8.39 5.49 15.05
CA ASP A 181 -8.78 5.79 16.42
C ASP A 181 -7.60 5.73 17.39
N ALA A 182 -6.64 4.85 17.16
CA ALA A 182 -5.39 4.79 17.92
C ALA A 182 -4.60 6.10 17.85
N VAL A 183 -4.52 6.75 16.67
CA VAL A 183 -3.88 8.07 16.56
C VAL A 183 -4.74 9.19 17.14
N GLY A 184 -5.96 8.90 17.58
CA GLY A 184 -6.92 9.86 18.14
C GLY A 184 -7.72 10.58 17.06
N GLY A 185 -7.90 9.98 15.87
CA GLY A 185 -8.61 10.52 14.73
C GLY A 185 -7.73 11.31 13.76
N VAL A 186 -8.09 11.25 12.48
CA VAL A 186 -7.35 11.86 11.36
C VAL A 186 -8.07 13.11 10.89
N THR A 187 -7.37 14.24 10.85
CA THR A 187 -7.91 15.47 10.27
C THR A 187 -7.59 15.53 8.77
N VAL A 188 -8.63 15.72 7.97
CA VAL A 188 -8.57 15.86 6.51
C VAL A 188 -9.28 17.15 6.06
N THR A 189 -8.90 17.66 4.89
CA THR A 189 -9.66 18.73 4.22
C THR A 189 -10.65 18.11 3.24
N VAL A 190 -11.92 18.07 3.59
CA VAL A 190 -13.01 17.51 2.78
C VAL A 190 -13.38 18.50 1.66
N LYS A 191 -13.28 18.07 0.41
CA LYS A 191 -13.61 18.87 -0.79
C LYS A 191 -14.90 18.42 -1.46
N ASP A 192 -15.32 17.19 -1.18
CA ASP A 192 -16.48 16.54 -1.79
C ASP A 192 -17.69 16.59 -0.85
N ASP A 193 -18.89 16.59 -1.40
CA ASP A 193 -20.13 16.50 -0.62
C ASP A 193 -20.38 15.03 -0.19
N PHE A 194 -20.42 14.80 1.12
CA PHE A 194 -20.71 13.50 1.73
C PHE A 194 -22.12 13.38 2.29
N SER A 195 -23.00 14.39 2.08
CA SER A 195 -24.32 14.46 2.71
C SER A 195 -25.21 13.24 2.49
N GLU A 196 -25.08 12.57 1.34
CA GLU A 196 -25.83 11.34 1.01
C GLU A 196 -25.25 10.07 1.66
N VAL A 197 -23.99 10.11 2.11
CA VAL A 197 -23.27 8.96 2.66
C VAL A 197 -23.11 9.08 4.18
N ASP A 198 -22.60 10.20 4.61
CA ASP A 198 -22.36 10.52 6.03
C ASP A 198 -22.43 12.04 6.23
N PRO A 199 -23.57 12.57 6.64
CA PRO A 199 -23.75 14.02 6.81
C PRO A 199 -22.90 14.64 7.91
N THR A 200 -22.20 13.84 8.70
CA THR A 200 -21.25 14.33 9.70
C THR A 200 -19.87 14.64 9.09
N ILE A 201 -19.59 14.19 7.88
CA ILE A 201 -18.39 14.55 7.11
C ILE A 201 -18.71 15.81 6.30
N THR A 202 -18.54 16.96 6.90
CA THR A 202 -18.84 18.27 6.28
C THR A 202 -17.66 18.79 5.47
N MET A 203 -17.91 19.69 4.50
CA MET A 203 -16.85 20.33 3.73
C MET A 203 -15.91 21.15 4.64
N GLY A 204 -14.62 21.19 4.28
CA GLY A 204 -13.57 21.84 5.06
C GLY A 204 -12.77 20.88 5.93
N ASP A 205 -12.14 21.39 6.97
CA ASP A 205 -11.32 20.56 7.86
C ASP A 205 -12.19 19.78 8.84
N VAL A 206 -12.15 18.45 8.73
CA VAL A 206 -12.91 17.50 9.56
C VAL A 206 -11.96 16.50 10.20
N LYS A 207 -12.15 16.25 11.48
CA LYS A 207 -11.48 15.18 12.20
C LYS A 207 -12.33 13.91 12.10
N LEU A 208 -11.86 12.95 11.33
CA LEU A 208 -12.53 11.67 11.12
C LEU A 208 -12.30 10.74 12.31
N MET A 209 -13.38 10.11 12.79
CA MET A 209 -13.37 9.12 13.89
C MET A 209 -14.12 7.86 13.46
N GLY A 210 -13.65 6.70 13.91
CA GLY A 210 -14.35 5.43 13.69
C GLY A 210 -14.75 5.22 12.24
N GLN A 211 -16.04 4.99 12.00
CA GLN A 211 -16.62 4.72 10.67
C GLN A 211 -16.43 5.86 9.66
N GLN A 212 -16.30 7.12 10.11
CA GLN A 212 -16.07 8.24 9.20
C GLN A 212 -14.77 8.06 8.39
N ALA A 213 -13.73 7.47 9.00
CA ALA A 213 -12.47 7.18 8.29
C ALA A 213 -12.70 6.24 7.10
N ILE A 214 -13.45 5.15 7.31
CA ILE A 214 -13.83 4.21 6.25
C ILE A 214 -14.68 4.91 5.20
N ASN A 215 -15.74 5.61 5.61
CA ASN A 215 -16.64 6.32 4.69
C ASN A 215 -15.84 7.27 3.79
N PHE A 216 -14.88 7.99 4.33
CA PHE A 216 -14.05 8.93 3.59
C PHE A 216 -13.13 8.25 2.57
N VAL A 217 -12.44 7.16 2.94
CA VAL A 217 -11.44 6.52 2.06
C VAL A 217 -12.04 5.49 1.10
N ARG A 218 -13.20 4.91 1.42
CA ARG A 218 -13.80 3.79 0.67
C ARG A 218 -14.84 4.24 -0.34
N THR A 219 -15.70 5.21 0.02
CA THR A 219 -16.92 5.52 -0.73
C THR A 219 -16.61 6.09 -2.12
N ARG A 220 -17.33 5.61 -3.12
CA ARG A 220 -17.36 6.17 -4.49
C ARG A 220 -18.75 6.69 -4.85
N LYS A 221 -19.79 5.87 -4.64
CA LYS A 221 -21.18 6.23 -4.98
C LYS A 221 -21.69 7.32 -4.04
N GLY A 222 -22.36 8.32 -4.60
CA GLY A 222 -22.88 9.45 -3.86
C GLY A 222 -21.85 10.49 -3.43
N VAL A 223 -20.60 10.38 -3.90
CA VAL A 223 -19.52 11.33 -3.61
C VAL A 223 -18.74 11.64 -4.88
N ALA A 224 -18.48 12.91 -5.14
CA ALA A 224 -17.70 13.43 -6.28
C ALA A 224 -18.17 12.87 -7.64
N ASP A 225 -17.23 12.58 -8.55
CA ASP A 225 -17.48 12.01 -9.88
C ASP A 225 -17.71 10.49 -9.88
N GLN A 226 -17.69 9.86 -8.73
CA GLN A 226 -17.85 8.43 -8.53
C GLN A 226 -16.74 7.56 -9.16
N LEU A 227 -15.69 8.19 -9.69
CA LEU A 227 -14.53 7.50 -10.27
C LEU A 227 -13.51 7.11 -9.19
N ASN A 228 -12.66 6.16 -9.54
CA ASN A 228 -11.60 5.72 -8.64
C ASN A 228 -10.55 6.83 -8.38
N ILE A 229 -10.33 7.73 -9.34
CA ILE A 229 -9.36 8.82 -9.21
C ILE A 229 -9.70 9.73 -8.03
N SER A 230 -10.96 10.18 -7.91
CA SER A 230 -11.42 11.01 -6.79
C SER A 230 -11.27 10.29 -5.45
N ARG A 231 -11.51 8.97 -5.41
CA ARG A 231 -11.25 8.17 -4.21
C ARG A 231 -9.75 8.11 -3.87
N MET A 232 -8.88 7.92 -4.85
CA MET A 232 -7.43 7.92 -4.65
C MET A 232 -6.93 9.28 -4.11
N GLU A 233 -7.52 10.40 -4.54
CA GLU A 233 -7.20 11.71 -3.99
C GLU A 233 -7.58 11.83 -2.51
N ARG A 234 -8.76 11.32 -2.14
CA ARG A 234 -9.17 11.27 -0.73
C ARG A 234 -8.30 10.35 0.11
N GLN A 235 -7.90 9.20 -0.43
CA GLN A 235 -6.95 8.29 0.23
C GLN A 235 -5.60 8.99 0.47
N ARG A 236 -5.13 9.78 -0.50
CA ARG A 236 -3.92 10.62 -0.36
C ARG A 236 -4.07 11.66 0.76
N GLU A 237 -5.19 12.37 0.78
CA GLU A 237 -5.50 13.38 1.80
C GLU A 237 -5.57 12.73 3.19
N TYR A 238 -6.25 11.59 3.31
CA TYR A 238 -6.32 10.82 4.54
C TYR A 238 -4.94 10.37 5.00
N MET A 239 -4.13 9.82 4.12
CA MET A 239 -2.76 9.40 4.40
C MET A 239 -1.92 10.55 4.98
N HIS A 240 -2.02 11.73 4.36
CA HIS A 240 -1.32 12.92 4.82
C HIS A 240 -1.79 13.37 6.22
N GLY A 241 -3.10 13.36 6.46
CA GLY A 241 -3.68 13.67 7.77
C GLY A 241 -3.33 12.63 8.84
N PHE A 242 -3.36 11.35 8.48
CA PHE A 242 -2.99 10.24 9.35
C PHE A 242 -1.55 10.36 9.84
N VAL A 243 -0.64 10.63 8.94
CA VAL A 243 0.75 10.88 9.24
C VAL A 243 0.93 12.02 10.24
N LYS A 244 0.26 13.16 10.06
CA LYS A 244 0.30 14.28 11.01
C LYS A 244 -0.24 13.90 12.39
N ALA A 245 -1.32 13.12 12.44
CA ALA A 245 -1.91 12.67 13.70
C ALA A 245 -0.95 11.78 14.48
N LEU A 246 -0.29 10.89 13.77
CA LEU A 246 0.64 9.95 14.33
C LEU A 246 1.91 10.63 14.87
N GLN A 247 2.40 11.69 14.22
CA GLN A 247 3.52 12.51 14.74
C GLN A 247 3.32 12.98 16.18
N LYS A 248 2.08 13.18 16.56
CA LYS A 248 1.73 13.56 17.93
C LYS A 248 1.89 12.42 18.94
N LYS A 249 2.02 11.17 18.44
CA LYS A 249 2.18 9.96 19.26
C LYS A 249 3.62 9.49 19.40
N LYS A 250 4.57 10.16 18.75
CA LYS A 250 6.00 9.74 18.65
C LYS A 250 6.69 9.54 20.01
N ASP A 251 6.28 10.26 21.03
CA ASP A 251 6.89 10.21 22.36
C ASP A 251 6.18 9.20 23.29
N ASP A 252 5.09 8.56 22.82
CA ASP A 252 4.38 7.50 23.54
C ASP A 252 4.99 6.13 23.23
N THR A 253 5.87 5.66 24.08
CA THR A 253 6.57 4.38 23.92
C THR A 253 5.66 3.16 23.99
N SER A 254 4.45 3.28 24.55
CA SER A 254 3.47 2.19 24.62
C SER A 254 2.57 2.13 23.39
N PHE A 255 2.45 3.25 22.66
CA PHE A 255 1.56 3.38 21.52
C PHE A 255 1.78 2.30 20.45
N ALA A 256 3.04 1.99 20.18
CA ALA A 256 3.45 0.99 19.22
C ALA A 256 2.87 -0.38 19.51
N LEU A 257 3.16 -0.88 20.71
CA LEU A 257 2.79 -2.22 21.12
C LEU A 257 1.27 -2.37 21.18
N THR A 258 0.60 -1.40 21.81
CA THR A 258 -0.86 -1.43 21.93
C THR A 258 -1.57 -1.34 20.58
N THR A 259 -1.01 -0.57 19.65
CA THR A 259 -1.58 -0.46 18.29
C THR A 259 -1.38 -1.75 17.49
N TYR A 260 -0.22 -2.38 17.64
CA TYR A 260 0.03 -3.69 17.01
C TYR A 260 -0.97 -4.74 17.47
N ASP A 261 -1.02 -4.96 18.77
CA ASP A 261 -1.93 -5.95 19.34
C ASP A 261 -3.38 -5.71 18.85
N ALA A 262 -3.76 -4.43 18.69
CA ALA A 262 -5.08 -4.06 18.23
C ALA A 262 -5.34 -4.34 16.74
N VAL A 263 -4.31 -4.36 15.88
CA VAL A 263 -4.50 -4.53 14.42
C VAL A 263 -4.06 -5.89 13.88
N SER A 264 -3.36 -6.70 14.68
CA SER A 264 -2.77 -7.97 14.24
C SER A 264 -3.77 -8.92 13.58
N ASP A 265 -5.01 -8.93 14.07
CA ASP A 265 -6.10 -9.75 13.54
C ASP A 265 -6.65 -9.24 12.19
N TYR A 266 -6.23 -8.07 11.74
CA TYR A 266 -6.76 -7.37 10.56
C TYR A 266 -5.73 -7.18 9.45
N ILE A 267 -4.55 -7.78 9.58
CA ILE A 267 -3.44 -7.65 8.63
C ILE A 267 -2.85 -8.98 8.20
N VAL A 268 -2.24 -9.02 7.00
CA VAL A 268 -1.38 -10.11 6.50
C VAL A 268 -0.09 -9.52 5.95
N THR A 269 1.07 -10.02 6.40
CA THR A 269 2.37 -9.51 5.95
C THR A 269 3.43 -10.62 5.90
N ASP A 270 4.39 -10.53 4.97
CA ASP A 270 5.58 -11.37 4.89
C ASP A 270 6.76 -10.81 5.73
N CYS A 271 6.56 -9.65 6.34
CA CYS A 271 7.57 -9.06 7.22
C CYS A 271 7.57 -9.78 8.57
N SER A 272 8.72 -10.30 8.99
CA SER A 272 8.90 -10.68 10.39
C SER A 272 8.98 -9.43 11.28
N SER A 273 8.71 -9.59 12.58
CA SER A 273 8.84 -8.54 13.58
C SER A 273 10.21 -7.86 13.54
N THR A 274 11.28 -8.65 13.37
CA THR A 274 12.65 -8.13 13.25
C THR A 274 12.84 -7.28 12.00
N VAL A 275 12.32 -7.73 10.85
CA VAL A 275 12.42 -6.98 9.58
C VAL A 275 11.74 -5.63 9.70
N LEU A 276 10.55 -5.61 10.23
CA LEU A 276 9.79 -4.38 10.36
C LEU A 276 10.42 -3.42 11.39
N ASN A 277 10.92 -3.92 12.52
CA ASN A 277 11.69 -3.08 13.45
C ASN A 277 12.95 -2.48 12.80
N ASN A 278 13.68 -3.26 12.01
CA ASN A 278 14.83 -2.78 11.27
C ASN A 278 14.46 -1.72 10.23
N MET A 279 13.35 -1.92 9.51
CA MET A 279 12.82 -0.93 8.58
C MET A 279 12.47 0.37 9.31
N LEU A 280 11.84 0.28 10.50
CA LEU A 280 11.55 1.43 11.34
C LEU A 280 12.81 2.23 11.65
N GLN A 281 13.78 1.56 12.25
CA GLN A 281 15.02 2.23 12.65
C GLN A 281 15.75 2.86 11.44
N ARG A 282 15.67 2.22 10.28
CA ARG A 282 16.38 2.64 9.07
C ARG A 282 15.71 3.79 8.35
N TYR A 283 14.38 3.75 8.23
CA TYR A 283 13.61 4.69 7.39
C TYR A 283 12.93 5.79 8.20
N ALA A 284 13.10 5.77 9.50
CA ALA A 284 12.51 6.73 10.43
C ALA A 284 12.71 8.21 10.07
N ASP A 285 13.83 8.57 9.47
CA ASP A 285 14.18 9.96 9.11
C ASP A 285 14.01 10.26 7.61
N TYR A 286 13.39 9.38 6.82
CA TYR A 286 13.21 9.61 5.39
C TYR A 286 12.06 10.60 5.13
N SER A 287 12.21 11.44 4.11
CA SER A 287 11.18 12.40 3.70
C SER A 287 10.29 11.83 2.60
N ILE A 288 8.97 12.00 2.67
CA ILE A 288 8.11 11.78 1.49
C ILE A 288 8.33 12.95 0.53
N VAL A 289 8.90 12.64 -0.62
CA VAL A 289 9.23 13.65 -1.62
C VAL A 289 8.26 13.65 -2.78
N GLU A 290 7.57 12.54 -3.01
CA GLU A 290 6.70 12.39 -4.16
C GLU A 290 5.57 11.38 -3.89
N LEU A 291 4.35 11.71 -4.38
CA LEU A 291 3.22 10.80 -4.54
C LEU A 291 2.82 10.80 -6.01
N VAL A 292 2.93 9.64 -6.65
CA VAL A 292 2.67 9.49 -8.09
C VAL A 292 1.71 8.34 -8.37
N SER A 293 1.12 8.37 -9.55
CA SER A 293 0.34 7.27 -10.11
C SER A 293 0.64 7.17 -11.60
N PRO A 294 0.56 5.99 -12.22
CA PRO A 294 0.63 5.88 -13.67
C PRO A 294 -0.46 6.72 -14.32
N GLU A 295 -0.13 7.37 -15.43
CA GLU A 295 -1.11 8.07 -16.25
C GLU A 295 -1.84 7.07 -17.17
N GLY A 296 -3.07 7.41 -17.58
CA GLY A 296 -3.89 6.55 -18.44
C GLY A 296 -5.31 7.08 -18.58
N GLU A 297 -6.18 6.24 -19.13
CA GLU A 297 -7.56 6.57 -19.44
C GLU A 297 -8.52 5.65 -18.69
N ASN A 298 -9.62 6.23 -18.18
CA ASN A 298 -10.76 5.45 -17.69
C ASN A 298 -11.68 5.13 -18.85
N VAL A 299 -11.97 3.86 -19.06
CA VAL A 299 -12.90 3.35 -20.07
C VAL A 299 -14.06 2.68 -19.37
N MET A 300 -15.28 2.95 -19.82
CA MET A 300 -16.48 2.24 -19.38
C MET A 300 -16.80 1.16 -20.40
N ALA A 301 -16.51 -0.08 -20.02
CA ALA A 301 -16.92 -1.28 -20.74
C ALA A 301 -18.09 -1.95 -19.99
N ASP A 302 -18.03 -3.24 -19.70
CA ASP A 302 -18.98 -3.90 -18.79
C ASP A 302 -18.84 -3.41 -17.35
N TYR A 303 -17.64 -2.92 -17.01
CA TYR A 303 -17.25 -2.28 -15.76
C TYR A 303 -16.23 -1.17 -16.06
N TYR A 304 -15.83 -0.39 -15.06
CA TYR A 304 -14.79 0.62 -15.22
C TYR A 304 -13.42 -0.07 -15.38
N GLU A 305 -12.70 0.31 -16.43
CA GLU A 305 -11.34 -0.13 -16.74
C GLU A 305 -10.40 1.08 -16.72
N PHE A 306 -9.19 0.89 -16.26
CA PHE A 306 -8.12 1.87 -16.38
C PHE A 306 -7.03 1.30 -17.29
N HIS A 307 -6.84 1.94 -18.44
CA HIS A 307 -5.81 1.60 -19.42
C HIS A 307 -4.66 2.58 -19.28
N VAL A 308 -3.50 2.08 -18.90
CA VAL A 308 -2.31 2.93 -18.70
C VAL A 308 -1.77 3.42 -20.04
N ASP A 309 -1.19 4.61 -20.04
CA ASP A 309 -0.31 5.11 -21.09
C ASP A 309 1.05 4.40 -20.94
N GLU A 310 1.31 3.44 -21.82
CA GLU A 310 2.50 2.58 -21.75
C GLU A 310 3.81 3.39 -21.89
N GLU A 311 3.84 4.47 -22.65
CA GLU A 311 5.03 5.30 -22.82
C GLU A 311 5.34 6.04 -21.51
N LYS A 312 4.33 6.61 -20.88
CA LYS A 312 4.47 7.30 -19.59
C LYS A 312 4.74 6.33 -18.43
N LEU A 313 4.17 5.14 -18.49
CA LEU A 313 4.47 4.07 -17.52
C LEU A 313 5.95 3.70 -17.60
N ASP A 314 6.47 3.54 -18.79
CA ASP A 314 7.86 3.20 -19.05
C ASP A 314 8.82 4.28 -18.49
N GLU A 315 8.52 5.58 -18.74
CA GLU A 315 9.27 6.70 -18.19
C GLU A 315 9.21 6.71 -16.63
N LEU A 316 8.03 6.45 -16.08
CA LEU A 316 7.82 6.42 -14.64
C LEU A 316 8.62 5.29 -13.99
N ILE A 317 8.60 4.09 -14.57
CA ILE A 317 9.36 2.92 -14.10
C ILE A 317 10.85 3.21 -14.15
N LEU A 318 11.37 3.74 -15.27
CA LEU A 318 12.77 4.09 -15.40
C LEU A 318 13.20 5.11 -14.33
N ARG A 319 12.40 6.12 -14.09
CA ARG A 319 12.69 7.17 -13.13
C ARG A 319 12.71 6.69 -11.68
N LEU A 320 11.79 5.79 -11.32
CA LEU A 320 11.64 5.34 -9.93
C LEU A 320 12.60 4.21 -9.58
N PHE A 321 12.81 3.26 -10.49
CA PHE A 321 13.41 1.97 -10.18
C PHE A 321 14.74 1.69 -10.88
N TYR A 322 15.18 2.56 -11.80
CA TYR A 322 16.38 2.35 -12.58
C TYR A 322 17.34 3.54 -12.49
N ALA A 323 18.62 3.27 -12.74
CA ALA A 323 19.65 4.29 -12.89
C ALA A 323 20.42 4.08 -14.19
N PRO A 324 20.76 5.17 -14.92
CA PRO A 324 21.65 5.08 -16.07
C PRO A 324 23.07 4.76 -15.61
N LYS A 325 23.83 4.09 -16.47
CA LYS A 325 25.26 3.82 -16.24
C LYS A 325 26.09 4.54 -17.27
#